data_1ce5586ec660cea7fc0f8fbed1e6f5a4
#
_entry.id   1ce5586ec660cea7fc0f8fbed1e6f5a4
#
_cell.length_a   1.000
_cell.length_b   1.000
_cell.length_c   1.000
_cell.angle_alpha   90.00
_cell.angle_beta   90.00
_cell.angle_gamma   90.00
#
_symmetry.space_group_name_H-M   'P 1'
#
loop_
_entity.id
_entity.type
_entity.pdbx_description
1 polymer ?
#
loop_
_entity_poly.entity_id
_entity_poly.type
_entity_poly.pdbx_seq_one_letter_code
_entity_poly.pdbx_strand_id
1 'polypeptide(L)'
;MRAILFILFLVLQPPKVEVLEKSKYQVLVAKGYTIIDVRSPEEFNEGHIEGAKNINVKDDDFVSAIQKLSRSDTILVYCRSGRRSLYAAQVMISFRFQKIYDLEGGFLNWEKE
;
A
#
# COMPACT_ATOMS: atom_id res chain seq x y z
N MET A 1 31.93 -15.07 39.94
CA MET A 1 31.66 -14.73 38.52
C MET A 1 30.41 -13.90 38.40
N ARG A 2 30.49 -12.77 37.74
CA ARG A 2 29.30 -11.98 37.45
C ARG A 2 28.76 -12.37 36.07
N ALA A 3 27.50 -12.80 36.05
CA ALA A 3 26.81 -12.98 34.78
C ALA A 3 26.40 -11.63 34.23
N ILE A 4 26.84 -11.34 32.99
CA ILE A 4 26.42 -10.12 32.29
C ILE A 4 25.18 -10.50 31.50
N LEU A 5 24.04 -9.94 31.91
CA LEU A 5 22.79 -10.14 31.20
C LEU A 5 22.67 -9.10 30.10
N PHE A 6 22.78 -9.56 28.84
CA PHE A 6 22.51 -8.71 27.70
C PHE A 6 21.01 -8.70 27.43
N ILE A 7 20.37 -7.58 27.71
CA ILE A 7 18.96 -7.41 27.36
C ILE A 7 18.94 -6.89 25.91
N LEU A 8 18.52 -7.75 25.01
CA LEU A 8 18.32 -7.38 23.61
C LEU A 8 16.99 -6.64 23.49
N PHE A 9 17.05 -5.33 23.27
CA PHE A 9 15.86 -4.56 22.94
C PHE A 9 15.60 -4.72 21.45
N LEU A 10 14.60 -5.55 21.13
CA LEU A 10 14.11 -5.63 19.76
C LEU A 10 13.20 -4.44 19.51
N VAL A 11 13.72 -3.45 18.76
CA VAL A 11 12.92 -2.31 18.34
C VAL A 11 12.11 -2.75 17.13
N LEU A 12 10.82 -3.04 17.36
CA LEU A 12 9.89 -3.28 16.27
C LEU A 12 9.53 -1.94 15.65
N GLN A 13 9.77 -1.82 14.35
CA GLN A 13 9.33 -0.65 13.61
C GLN A 13 7.80 -0.63 13.59
N PRO A 14 7.16 0.49 13.96
CA PRO A 14 5.71 0.57 13.87
C PRO A 14 5.27 0.45 12.41
N PRO A 15 4.09 -0.14 12.14
CA PRO A 15 3.51 -0.14 10.81
C PRO A 15 3.34 1.30 10.34
N LYS A 16 3.68 1.56 9.08
CA LYS A 16 3.56 2.92 8.54
C LYS A 16 3.22 2.89 7.06
N VAL A 17 2.54 3.95 6.64
CA VAL A 17 2.33 4.26 5.24
C VAL A 17 3.43 5.21 4.82
N GLU A 18 4.08 4.91 3.70
CA GLU A 18 5.08 5.79 3.11
C GLU A 18 4.61 6.23 1.74
N VAL A 19 4.54 7.55 1.53
CA VAL A 19 4.19 8.13 0.24
C VAL A 19 5.48 8.26 -0.56
N LEU A 20 5.50 7.68 -1.75
CA LEU A 20 6.68 7.66 -2.61
C LEU A 20 6.48 8.47 -3.88
N GLU A 21 7.51 9.17 -4.30
CA GLU A 21 7.54 9.75 -5.62
C GLU A 21 7.53 8.65 -6.69
N LYS A 22 7.11 9.01 -7.90
CA LYS A 22 6.87 8.06 -8.99
C LYS A 22 8.07 7.16 -9.28
N SER A 23 9.28 7.72 -9.34
CA SER A 23 10.48 6.95 -9.67
C SER A 23 10.75 5.83 -8.67
N LYS A 24 10.58 6.10 -7.39
CA LYS A 24 10.74 5.08 -6.33
C LYS A 24 9.62 4.05 -6.36
N TYR A 25 8.39 4.51 -6.59
CA TYR A 25 7.24 3.62 -6.71
C TYR A 25 7.41 2.66 -7.89
N GLN A 26 7.89 3.15 -9.04
CA GLN A 26 8.17 2.32 -10.22
C GLN A 26 9.16 1.19 -9.93
N VAL A 27 10.18 1.46 -9.11
CA VAL A 27 11.15 0.42 -8.70
C VAL A 27 10.43 -0.71 -7.96
N LEU A 28 9.51 -0.37 -7.06
CA LEU A 28 8.76 -1.38 -6.30
C LEU A 28 7.76 -2.14 -7.18
N VAL A 29 7.13 -1.46 -8.14
CA VAL A 29 6.29 -2.13 -9.14
C VAL A 29 7.09 -3.17 -9.91
N ALA A 30 8.30 -2.82 -10.34
CA ALA A 30 9.19 -3.72 -11.08
C ALA A 30 9.62 -4.95 -10.24
N LYS A 31 9.62 -4.82 -8.92
CA LYS A 31 9.92 -5.95 -8.02
C LYS A 31 8.77 -6.95 -7.91
N GLY A 32 7.60 -6.63 -8.44
CA GLY A 32 6.46 -7.55 -8.45
C GLY A 32 5.62 -7.55 -7.19
N TYR A 33 5.73 -6.51 -6.34
CA TYR A 33 4.86 -6.39 -5.17
C TYR A 33 3.40 -6.20 -5.57
N THR A 34 2.49 -6.60 -4.68
CA THR A 34 1.04 -6.48 -4.90
C THR A 34 0.64 -5.02 -5.04
N ILE A 35 -0.05 -4.69 -6.12
CA ILE A 35 -0.53 -3.34 -6.41
C ILE A 35 -2.05 -3.33 -6.27
N ILE A 36 -2.58 -2.43 -5.46
CA ILE A 36 -4.01 -2.27 -5.24
C ILE A 36 -4.44 -0.89 -5.73
N ASP A 37 -5.29 -0.88 -6.75
CA ASP A 37 -5.99 0.31 -7.22
C ASP A 37 -7.28 0.44 -6.42
N VAL A 38 -7.39 1.48 -5.60
CA VAL A 38 -8.54 1.65 -4.70
C VAL A 38 -9.61 2.56 -5.27
N ARG A 39 -9.53 2.86 -6.57
CA ARG A 39 -10.53 3.66 -7.28
C ARG A 39 -11.78 2.84 -7.62
N SER A 40 -12.74 3.49 -8.24
CA SER A 40 -13.93 2.81 -8.75
C SER A 40 -13.57 1.84 -9.88
N PRO A 41 -14.41 0.81 -10.12
CA PRO A 41 -14.21 -0.08 -11.27
C PRO A 41 -14.21 0.66 -12.61
N GLU A 42 -15.00 1.71 -12.75
CA GLU A 42 -15.07 2.51 -13.97
C GLU A 42 -13.72 3.20 -14.24
N GLU A 43 -13.14 3.82 -13.21
CA GLU A 43 -11.81 4.44 -13.35
C GLU A 43 -10.75 3.40 -13.70
N PHE A 44 -10.78 2.26 -13.03
CA PHE A 44 -9.85 1.13 -13.29
C PHE A 44 -9.94 0.65 -14.73
N ASN A 45 -11.15 0.51 -15.25
CA ASN A 45 -11.37 0.02 -16.62
C ASN A 45 -10.93 1.02 -17.68
N GLU A 46 -10.94 2.31 -17.38
CA GLU A 46 -10.44 3.35 -18.29
C GLU A 46 -8.91 3.35 -18.41
N GLY A 47 -8.23 2.82 -17.42
CA GLY A 47 -6.78 2.72 -17.39
C GLY A 47 -6.29 2.48 -15.98
N HIS A 48 -5.26 1.65 -15.82
CA HIS A 48 -4.68 1.32 -14.52
C HIS A 48 -3.23 0.90 -14.69
N ILE A 49 -2.51 0.83 -13.59
CA ILE A 49 -1.14 0.31 -13.58
C ILE A 49 -1.20 -1.18 -13.91
N GLU A 50 -0.41 -1.62 -14.88
CA GLU A 50 -0.36 -3.03 -15.27
C GLU A 50 -0.09 -3.92 -14.07
N GLY A 51 -0.89 -4.96 -13.89
CA GLY A 51 -0.79 -5.90 -12.78
C GLY A 51 -1.56 -5.48 -11.54
N ALA A 52 -2.16 -4.29 -11.52
CA ALA A 52 -2.93 -3.84 -10.37
C ALA A 52 -4.24 -4.62 -10.23
N LYS A 53 -4.63 -4.86 -8.98
CA LYS A 53 -5.95 -5.38 -8.62
C LYS A 53 -6.82 -4.21 -8.18
N ASN A 54 -8.08 -4.21 -8.58
CA ASN A 54 -9.01 -3.18 -8.19
C ASN A 54 -9.77 -3.62 -6.93
N ILE A 55 -9.62 -2.85 -5.86
CA ILE A 55 -10.42 -3.00 -4.65
C ILE A 55 -10.90 -1.60 -4.27
N ASN A 56 -12.13 -1.28 -4.63
CA ASN A 56 -12.69 0.06 -4.43
C ASN A 56 -12.86 0.37 -2.94
N VAL A 57 -12.17 1.42 -2.45
CA VAL A 57 -12.20 1.79 -1.03
C VAL A 57 -13.59 2.26 -0.58
N LYS A 58 -14.46 2.64 -1.51
CA LYS A 58 -15.83 3.08 -1.20
C LYS A 58 -16.84 1.95 -1.11
N ASP A 59 -16.45 0.73 -1.48
CA ASP A 59 -17.35 -0.41 -1.37
C ASP A 59 -17.49 -0.88 0.07
N ASP A 60 -18.68 -1.34 0.42
CA ASP A 60 -18.97 -1.86 1.77
C ASP A 60 -18.14 -3.10 2.09
N ASP A 61 -17.72 -3.84 1.07
CA ASP A 61 -16.90 -5.04 1.24
C ASP A 61 -15.39 -4.78 1.16
N PHE A 62 -14.97 -3.52 1.18
CA PHE A 62 -13.54 -3.17 1.11
C PHE A 62 -12.72 -3.88 2.20
N VAL A 63 -13.20 -3.86 3.44
CA VAL A 63 -12.50 -4.49 4.57
C VAL A 63 -12.40 -6.01 4.36
N SER A 64 -13.48 -6.66 3.95
CA SER A 64 -13.44 -8.10 3.71
C SER A 64 -12.50 -8.45 2.55
N ALA A 65 -12.43 -7.60 1.54
CA ALA A 65 -11.56 -7.81 0.39
C ALA A 65 -10.08 -7.69 0.78
N ILE A 66 -9.69 -6.67 1.55
CA ILE A 66 -8.29 -6.53 1.98
C ILE A 66 -7.87 -7.63 2.94
N GLN A 67 -8.79 -8.18 3.72
CA GLN A 67 -8.48 -9.27 4.65
C GLN A 67 -8.06 -10.57 3.94
N LYS A 68 -8.35 -10.69 2.65
CA LYS A 68 -7.89 -11.82 1.83
C LYS A 68 -6.42 -11.68 1.41
N LEU A 69 -5.84 -10.51 1.57
CA LEU A 69 -4.43 -10.27 1.27
C LEU A 69 -3.57 -10.71 2.46
N SER A 70 -2.33 -11.09 2.19
CA SER A 70 -1.39 -11.45 3.25
C SER A 70 -0.85 -10.18 3.92
N ARG A 71 -0.91 -10.13 5.26
CA ARG A 71 -0.40 -8.97 6.04
C ARG A 71 1.11 -8.85 6.02
N SER A 72 1.80 -9.92 5.67
CA SER A 72 3.27 -9.89 5.53
C SER A 72 3.73 -9.37 4.17
N ASP A 73 2.81 -9.23 3.21
CA ASP A 73 3.15 -8.71 1.90
C ASP A 73 3.38 -7.21 1.94
N THR A 74 4.29 -6.75 1.09
CA THR A 74 4.43 -5.34 0.77
C THR A 74 3.32 -4.96 -0.19
N ILE A 75 2.54 -3.95 0.15
CA ILE A 75 1.41 -3.50 -0.64
C ILE A 75 1.70 -2.11 -1.22
N LEU A 76 1.48 -2.00 -2.51
CA LEU A 76 1.52 -0.73 -3.22
C LEU A 76 0.08 -0.30 -3.46
N VAL A 77 -0.29 0.89 -3.02
CA VAL A 77 -1.65 1.42 -3.23
C VAL A 77 -1.58 2.69 -4.06
N TYR A 78 -2.65 2.97 -4.78
CA TYR A 78 -2.83 4.25 -5.44
C TYR A 78 -4.32 4.51 -5.70
N CYS A 79 -4.64 5.79 -5.85
CA CYS A 79 -5.92 6.22 -6.36
C CYS A 79 -5.70 7.22 -7.51
N ARG A 80 -6.62 8.13 -7.76
CA ARG A 80 -6.47 9.09 -8.84
C ARG A 80 -5.45 10.19 -8.49
N SER A 81 -5.54 10.77 -7.28
CA SER A 81 -4.73 11.92 -6.87
C SER A 81 -4.05 11.79 -5.50
N GLY A 82 -4.36 10.73 -4.72
CA GLY A 82 -3.69 10.43 -3.44
C GLY A 82 -4.58 10.44 -2.21
N ARG A 83 -5.79 11.00 -2.26
CA ARG A 83 -6.65 11.12 -1.07
C ARG A 83 -7.28 9.80 -0.64
N ARG A 84 -7.93 9.10 -1.57
CA ARG A 84 -8.59 7.81 -1.28
C ARG A 84 -7.58 6.73 -0.89
N SER A 85 -6.42 6.71 -1.53
CA SER A 85 -5.39 5.72 -1.26
C SER A 85 -4.75 5.91 0.11
N LEU A 86 -4.59 7.16 0.57
CA LEU A 86 -4.08 7.41 1.91
C LEU A 86 -5.06 6.88 2.97
N TYR A 87 -6.36 7.12 2.78
CA TYR A 87 -7.39 6.58 3.66
C TYR A 87 -7.38 5.04 3.64
N ALA A 88 -7.35 4.44 2.45
CA ALA A 88 -7.29 2.98 2.30
C ALA A 88 -6.07 2.41 3.01
N ALA A 89 -4.91 3.03 2.86
CA ALA A 89 -3.67 2.61 3.52
C ALA A 89 -3.79 2.67 5.04
N GLN A 90 -4.41 3.71 5.59
CA GLN A 90 -4.64 3.83 7.03
C GLN A 90 -5.57 2.73 7.55
N VAL A 91 -6.61 2.38 6.79
CA VAL A 91 -7.48 1.25 7.13
C VAL A 91 -6.67 -0.04 7.14
N MET A 92 -5.82 -0.27 6.13
CA MET A 92 -4.98 -1.46 6.06
C MET A 92 -4.02 -1.55 7.24
N ILE A 93 -3.41 -0.44 7.65
CA ILE A 93 -2.55 -0.40 8.85
C ILE A 93 -3.34 -0.84 10.09
N SER A 94 -4.60 -0.41 10.22
CA SER A 94 -5.45 -0.80 11.35
C SER A 94 -5.74 -2.31 11.36
N PHE A 95 -5.64 -2.98 10.22
CA PHE A 95 -5.77 -4.43 10.08
C PHE A 95 -4.41 -5.15 10.05
N ARG A 96 -3.35 -4.50 10.57
CA ARG A 96 -2.02 -5.07 10.82
C ARG A 96 -1.17 -5.32 9.57
N PHE A 97 -1.45 -4.63 8.47
CA PHE A 97 -0.50 -4.58 7.37
C PHE A 97 0.73 -3.77 7.80
N GLN A 98 1.92 -4.21 7.44
CA GLN A 98 3.16 -3.65 7.96
C GLN A 98 3.81 -2.66 7.00
N LYS A 99 3.75 -2.93 5.70
CA LYS A 99 4.47 -2.16 4.69
C LYS A 99 3.51 -1.77 3.58
N ILE A 100 3.14 -0.49 3.56
CA ILE A 100 2.26 0.06 2.56
C ILE A 100 2.90 1.30 1.96
N TYR A 101 3.01 1.32 0.65
CA TYR A 101 3.55 2.43 -0.11
C TYR A 101 2.46 3.02 -0.98
N ASP A 102 2.29 4.33 -0.91
CA ASP A 102 1.30 5.08 -1.65
C ASP A 102 1.99 5.91 -2.73
N LEU A 103 1.42 5.94 -3.93
CA LEU A 103 1.96 6.71 -5.05
C LEU A 103 1.60 8.19 -4.89
N GLU A 104 2.61 9.03 -4.71
CA GLU A 104 2.42 10.48 -4.67
C GLU A 104 1.74 10.95 -5.96
N GLY A 105 0.66 11.71 -5.81
CA GLY A 105 -0.11 12.23 -6.95
C GLY A 105 -0.95 11.21 -7.68
N GLY A 106 -0.94 9.94 -7.28
CA GLY A 106 -1.80 8.89 -7.81
C GLY A 106 -1.62 8.60 -9.29
N PHE A 107 -2.68 8.06 -9.90
CA PHE A 107 -2.64 7.65 -11.31
C PHE A 107 -2.45 8.84 -12.27
N LEU A 108 -2.90 10.03 -11.88
CA LEU A 108 -2.63 11.24 -12.68
C LEU A 108 -1.13 11.47 -12.84
N ASN A 109 -0.37 11.30 -11.77
CA ASN A 109 1.09 11.42 -11.81
C ASN A 109 1.72 10.24 -12.57
N TRP A 110 1.19 9.04 -12.40
CA TRP A 110 1.69 7.85 -13.10
C TRP A 110 1.65 8.01 -14.63
N GLU A 111 0.56 8.61 -15.13
CA GLU A 111 0.37 8.80 -16.56
C GLU A 111 1.25 9.92 -17.17
N LYS A 112 1.83 10.79 -16.35
CA LYS A 112 2.71 11.86 -16.85
C LYS A 112 4.02 11.27 -17.36
N GLU A 113 4.46 11.81 -18.44
CA GLU A 113 5.77 11.49 -19.02
C GLU A 113 6.91 12.25 -18.35
#